data_d7066a22c0281fb77ed69468d55cdb6c
#
_entry.id   d7066a22c0281fb77ed69468d55cdb6c
#
_cell.length_a   1.000
_cell.length_b   1.000
_cell.length_c   1.000
_cell.angle_alpha   90.00
_cell.angle_beta   90.00
_cell.angle_gamma   90.00
#
_symmetry.space_group_name_H-M   'P 1'
#
loop_
_entity.id
_entity.type
_entity.pdbx_description
1 polymer ?
#
loop_
_entity_poly.entity_id
_entity_poly.type
_entity_poly.pdbx_seq_one_letter_code
_entity_poly.pdbx_strand_id
1 'polypeptide(L)'
;MFSFRTTSLLEQGDLTLHRGNIALLSNQSAWNPQTGEYLLETLHKRYNLKKVFIPKGGLFSSISDSSHREDYSTLKSQYPNVEFVQLFDNEGYILSFDALAQLAQVDALIIEMQDMGVRYCPVTRSIYALFSALKKADIELSIYLIDRFNSSPRVVEGVPSKVDDIILGIPNKHGLTIGEIATLFHSELNAKFALHIISANTQERVTMPWSIPISEDVCGLFTSNFYCGQYLWNGTNISCGIGT
;
A
#
# COMPACT_ATOMS: atom_id res chain seq x y z
N MET A 1 23.27 10.60 5.68
CA MET A 1 22.71 9.54 6.54
C MET A 1 21.22 9.52 6.24
N PHE A 2 20.73 8.55 5.46
CA PHE A 2 19.33 8.52 5.04
C PHE A 2 18.48 8.00 6.20
N SER A 3 17.60 8.82 6.73
CA SER A 3 16.64 8.42 7.78
C SER A 3 15.46 7.76 7.08
N PHE A 4 15.33 6.45 7.21
CA PHE A 4 14.12 5.76 6.79
C PHE A 4 12.99 6.06 7.78
N ARG A 5 11.82 6.41 7.29
CA ARG A 5 10.75 7.11 8.00
C ARG A 5 9.93 6.30 8.95
N THR A 6 9.90 4.99 8.77
CA THR A 6 9.26 4.10 9.74
C THR A 6 9.79 4.38 11.16
N THR A 7 11.09 4.72 11.25
CA THR A 7 11.72 5.11 12.50
C THR A 7 11.23 6.48 13.01
N SER A 8 11.07 7.46 12.13
CA SER A 8 10.71 8.83 12.55
C SER A 8 9.29 8.96 13.09
N LEU A 9 8.33 8.18 12.55
CA LEU A 9 6.98 8.07 13.08
C LEU A 9 6.94 7.58 14.50
N LEU A 10 7.76 6.55 14.75
CA LEU A 10 7.86 5.88 16.03
C LEU A 10 8.70 6.68 17.03
N GLU A 11 9.62 7.53 16.54
CA GLU A 11 10.51 8.36 17.35
C GLU A 11 9.87 9.72 17.72
N GLN A 12 9.01 10.27 16.89
CA GLN A 12 8.37 11.57 17.14
C GLN A 12 7.29 11.53 18.22
N GLY A 13 6.95 10.37 18.75
CA GLY A 13 6.08 10.25 19.92
C GLY A 13 4.64 10.76 19.75
N ASP A 14 4.31 11.24 18.55
CA ASP A 14 3.07 11.97 18.26
C ASP A 14 1.91 11.06 17.84
N LEU A 15 2.12 9.74 17.90
CA LEU A 15 1.09 8.79 17.61
C LEU A 15 0.25 8.56 18.86
N THR A 16 -0.94 9.12 18.89
CA THR A 16 -2.02 8.76 19.82
C THR A 16 -2.38 7.25 19.77
N LEU A 17 -1.66 6.47 18.95
CA LEU A 17 -1.74 5.02 18.80
C LEU A 17 -1.35 4.23 20.04
N HIS A 18 -0.76 4.85 21.04
CA HIS A 18 -0.18 4.15 22.21
C HIS A 18 -1.16 3.30 23.02
N ARG A 19 -2.45 3.44 22.85
CA ARG A 19 -3.45 2.75 23.67
C ARG A 19 -4.54 1.99 22.91
N GLY A 20 -4.60 2.14 21.58
CA GLY A 20 -5.65 1.52 20.75
C GLY A 20 -5.23 0.20 20.12
N ASN A 21 -6.21 -0.52 19.62
CA ASN A 21 -6.01 -1.67 18.75
C ASN A 21 -5.63 -1.16 17.36
N ILE A 22 -4.48 -1.56 16.86
CA ILE A 22 -4.02 -1.14 15.54
C ILE A 22 -4.04 -2.30 14.54
N ALA A 23 -4.21 -1.95 13.29
CA ALA A 23 -4.05 -2.85 12.16
C ALA A 23 -2.96 -2.33 11.21
N LEU A 24 -2.41 -3.23 10.41
CA LEU A 24 -1.42 -2.94 9.39
C LEU A 24 -1.92 -3.39 8.03
N LEU A 25 -1.74 -2.56 7.02
CA LEU A 25 -1.83 -2.92 5.61
C LEU A 25 -0.49 -2.59 4.95
N SER A 26 0.26 -3.59 4.56
CA SER A 26 1.59 -3.42 3.96
C SER A 26 1.94 -4.56 3.02
N ASN A 27 3.07 -4.41 2.33
CA ASN A 27 3.69 -5.47 1.54
C ASN A 27 5.20 -5.46 1.80
N GLN A 28 5.97 -6.25 1.04
CA GLN A 28 7.43 -6.36 1.20
C GLN A 28 8.17 -5.02 1.12
N SER A 29 7.59 -3.99 0.52
CA SER A 29 8.23 -2.67 0.47
C SER A 29 8.35 -1.97 1.84
N ALA A 30 7.58 -2.42 2.83
CA ALA A 30 7.62 -1.89 4.20
C ALA A 30 8.77 -2.49 5.04
N TRP A 31 9.91 -2.74 4.41
CA TRP A 31 11.13 -3.18 5.06
C TRP A 31 12.08 -2.00 5.30
N ASN A 32 12.63 -1.95 6.51
CA ASN A 32 13.58 -0.91 6.91
C ASN A 32 15.01 -1.45 6.86
N PRO A 33 15.84 -1.01 5.90
CA PRO A 33 17.22 -1.51 5.75
C PRO A 33 18.16 -1.08 6.88
N GLN A 34 17.81 -0.08 7.68
CA GLN A 34 18.63 0.36 8.81
C GLN A 34 18.49 -0.58 10.01
N THR A 35 17.29 -1.04 10.27
CA THR A 35 17.00 -1.96 11.38
C THR A 35 16.99 -3.42 10.95
N GLY A 36 16.86 -3.70 9.65
CA GLY A 36 16.67 -5.04 9.12
C GLY A 36 15.31 -5.65 9.45
N GLU A 37 14.31 -4.81 9.77
CA GLU A 37 12.99 -5.24 10.21
C GLU A 37 11.89 -4.78 9.25
N TYR A 38 10.85 -5.57 9.12
CA TYR A 38 9.59 -5.15 8.52
C TYR A 38 8.79 -4.27 9.47
N LEU A 39 7.94 -3.41 8.93
CA LEU A 39 7.03 -2.58 9.73
C LEU A 39 6.14 -3.44 10.65
N LEU A 40 5.72 -4.62 10.19
CA LEU A 40 4.99 -5.61 10.99
C LEU A 40 5.72 -5.93 12.30
N GLU A 41 7.01 -6.24 12.23
CA GLU A 41 7.82 -6.58 13.40
C GLU A 41 7.95 -5.40 14.36
N THR A 42 8.20 -4.22 13.79
CA THR A 42 8.32 -2.97 14.57
C THR A 42 7.01 -2.61 15.28
N LEU A 43 5.87 -2.72 14.60
CA LEU A 43 4.57 -2.42 15.20
C LEU A 43 4.19 -3.47 16.25
N HIS A 44 4.46 -4.74 15.99
CA HIS A 44 4.20 -5.80 16.96
C HIS A 44 5.00 -5.63 18.26
N LYS A 45 6.26 -5.18 18.18
CA LYS A 45 7.12 -4.96 19.35
C LYS A 45 6.71 -3.73 20.18
N ARG A 46 6.16 -2.70 19.55
CA ARG A 46 5.99 -1.38 20.19
C ARG A 46 4.54 -0.99 20.43
N TYR A 47 3.59 -1.61 19.75
CA TYR A 47 2.17 -1.25 19.77
C TYR A 47 1.28 -2.46 19.93
N ASN A 48 0.01 -2.23 20.19
CA ASN A 48 -1.00 -3.28 20.27
C ASN A 48 -1.51 -3.68 18.88
N LEU A 49 -0.62 -4.27 18.07
CA LEU A 49 -0.98 -4.76 16.74
C LEU A 49 -1.89 -5.99 16.87
N LYS A 50 -3.11 -5.87 16.36
CA LYS A 50 -4.12 -6.93 16.40
C LYS A 50 -4.34 -7.60 15.07
N LYS A 51 -4.21 -6.86 13.99
CA LYS A 51 -4.57 -7.35 12.65
C LYS A 51 -3.57 -6.93 11.59
N VAL A 52 -3.34 -7.83 10.63
CA VAL A 52 -2.58 -7.55 9.41
C VAL A 52 -3.49 -7.87 8.24
N PHE A 53 -3.81 -6.85 7.47
CA PHE A 53 -4.55 -6.99 6.23
C PHE A 53 -3.60 -7.34 5.09
N ILE A 54 -3.91 -8.42 4.40
CA ILE A 54 -3.11 -8.94 3.30
C ILE A 54 -3.61 -8.26 2.02
N PRO A 55 -2.78 -7.46 1.34
CA PRO A 55 -3.17 -6.80 0.09
C PRO A 55 -3.30 -7.80 -1.05
N LYS A 56 -3.85 -7.36 -2.16
CA LYS A 56 -3.79 -8.14 -3.40
C LYS A 56 -2.34 -8.29 -3.84
N GLY A 57 -1.89 -9.50 -4.07
CA GLY A 57 -0.48 -9.83 -4.33
C GLY A 57 0.28 -10.34 -3.10
N GLY A 58 -0.34 -10.38 -1.91
CA GLY A 58 0.24 -10.93 -0.69
C GLY A 58 1.13 -9.96 0.08
N LEU A 59 1.70 -10.44 1.20
CA LEU A 59 2.61 -9.65 2.04
C LEU A 59 4.04 -9.64 1.51
N PHE A 60 4.50 -10.76 0.94
CA PHE A 60 5.89 -10.98 0.52
C PHE A 60 6.00 -11.61 -0.86
N SER A 61 4.89 -11.87 -1.54
CA SER A 61 4.91 -12.58 -2.81
C SER A 61 5.44 -11.74 -3.94
N SER A 62 6.04 -12.44 -4.89
CA SER A 62 6.17 -11.97 -6.25
C SER A 62 4.77 -11.82 -6.87
N ILE A 63 4.54 -10.71 -7.55
CA ILE A 63 3.25 -10.39 -8.19
C ILE A 63 2.94 -11.36 -9.36
N SER A 64 3.91 -12.15 -9.80
CA SER A 64 3.82 -12.94 -11.03
C SER A 64 2.89 -14.15 -10.96
N ASP A 65 2.54 -14.63 -9.79
CA ASP A 65 1.68 -15.82 -9.67
C ASP A 65 0.52 -15.64 -8.70
N SER A 66 -0.59 -15.13 -9.23
CA SER A 66 -1.85 -15.05 -8.48
C SER A 66 -2.45 -16.42 -8.12
N SER A 67 -1.87 -17.51 -8.60
CA SER A 67 -2.33 -18.88 -8.33
C SER A 67 -1.79 -19.46 -7.03
N HIS A 68 -0.68 -18.95 -6.52
CA HIS A 68 -0.11 -19.42 -5.25
C HIS A 68 -0.60 -18.54 -4.11
N ARG A 69 -1.46 -19.10 -3.25
CA ARG A 69 -1.77 -18.50 -1.94
C ARG A 69 -0.51 -18.61 -1.09
N GLU A 70 0.02 -17.49 -0.64
CA GLU A 70 1.07 -17.49 0.37
C GLU A 70 0.61 -18.31 1.59
N ASP A 71 1.49 -19.16 2.07
CA ASP A 71 1.25 -19.88 3.34
C ASP A 71 1.66 -18.99 4.51
N TYR A 72 0.68 -18.44 5.19
CA TYR A 72 0.89 -17.61 6.38
C TYR A 72 0.99 -18.40 7.68
N SER A 73 1.07 -19.73 7.64
CA SER A 73 1.12 -20.58 8.85
C SER A 73 2.31 -20.25 9.73
N THR A 74 3.47 -20.01 9.13
CA THR A 74 4.69 -19.60 9.85
C THR A 74 4.50 -18.24 10.53
N LEU A 75 3.95 -17.25 9.81
CA LEU A 75 3.68 -15.92 10.39
C LEU A 75 2.65 -16.00 11.51
N LYS A 76 1.58 -16.76 11.34
CA LYS A 76 0.58 -16.98 12.40
C LYS A 76 1.20 -17.62 13.64
N SER A 77 2.16 -18.51 13.45
CA SER A 77 2.88 -19.13 14.57
C SER A 77 3.83 -18.13 15.27
N GLN A 78 4.46 -17.24 14.52
CA GLN A 78 5.33 -16.20 15.08
C GLN A 78 4.55 -15.08 15.78
N TYR A 79 3.32 -14.81 15.31
CA TYR A 79 2.46 -13.73 15.82
C TYR A 79 1.09 -14.27 16.26
N PRO A 80 1.02 -15.13 17.31
CA PRO A 80 -0.20 -15.86 17.67
C PRO A 80 -1.35 -14.94 18.11
N ASN A 81 -1.05 -13.71 18.50
CA ASN A 81 -2.05 -12.71 18.93
C ASN A 81 -2.43 -11.72 17.82
N VAL A 82 -1.97 -11.96 16.59
CA VAL A 82 -2.26 -11.12 15.42
C VAL A 82 -3.07 -11.92 14.41
N GLU A 83 -4.19 -11.38 14.00
CA GLU A 83 -5.01 -11.96 12.94
C GLU A 83 -4.52 -11.50 11.57
N PHE A 84 -4.40 -12.46 10.64
CA PHE A 84 -4.05 -12.20 9.24
C PHE A 84 -5.30 -12.36 8.39
N VAL A 85 -5.77 -11.25 7.80
CA VAL A 85 -7.06 -11.13 7.12
C VAL A 85 -6.83 -10.75 5.66
N GLN A 86 -7.41 -11.50 4.72
CA GLN A 86 -7.41 -11.11 3.30
C GLN A 86 -8.25 -9.85 3.10
N LEU A 87 -7.63 -8.79 2.57
CA LEU A 87 -8.34 -7.52 2.38
C LEU A 87 -9.41 -7.60 1.30
N PHE A 88 -9.14 -8.33 0.21
CA PHE A 88 -10.02 -8.44 -0.95
C PHE A 88 -10.49 -9.86 -1.18
N ASP A 89 -11.67 -9.98 -1.76
CA ASP A 89 -12.16 -11.24 -2.31
C ASP A 89 -11.29 -11.70 -3.50
N ASN A 90 -11.46 -12.94 -3.91
CA ASN A 90 -10.68 -13.55 -4.99
C ASN A 90 -10.86 -12.81 -6.33
N GLU A 91 -12.00 -12.16 -6.55
CA GLU A 91 -12.35 -11.45 -7.76
C GLU A 91 -12.23 -9.92 -7.57
N GLY A 92 -11.24 -9.31 -8.25
CA GLY A 92 -11.13 -7.85 -8.33
C GLY A 92 -10.60 -7.16 -7.06
N TYR A 93 -11.11 -5.94 -6.82
CA TYR A 93 -10.80 -5.08 -5.68
C TYR A 93 -12.07 -4.84 -4.85
N ILE A 94 -12.80 -5.89 -4.54
CA ILE A 94 -13.96 -5.85 -3.65
C ILE A 94 -13.46 -6.26 -2.27
N LEU A 95 -13.62 -5.41 -1.27
CA LEU A 95 -13.27 -5.78 0.10
C LEU A 95 -14.10 -6.97 0.54
N SER A 96 -13.43 -7.93 1.17
CA SER A 96 -14.13 -9.06 1.75
C SER A 96 -15.05 -8.61 2.90
N PHE A 97 -16.14 -9.29 3.10
CA PHE A 97 -17.05 -8.99 4.22
C PHE A 97 -16.33 -9.13 5.56
N ASP A 98 -15.46 -10.12 5.68
CA ASP A 98 -14.62 -10.32 6.87
C ASP A 98 -13.69 -9.14 7.09
N ALA A 99 -12.99 -8.65 6.05
CA ALA A 99 -12.11 -7.51 6.17
C ALA A 99 -12.84 -6.25 6.66
N LEU A 100 -14.04 -5.98 6.19
CA LEU A 100 -14.85 -4.85 6.66
C LEU A 100 -15.24 -5.00 8.13
N ALA A 101 -15.68 -6.20 8.53
CA ALA A 101 -16.02 -6.48 9.92
C ALA A 101 -14.82 -6.36 10.85
N GLN A 102 -13.65 -6.75 10.37
CA GLN A 102 -12.40 -6.66 11.13
C GLN A 102 -11.85 -5.23 11.20
N LEU A 103 -12.03 -4.41 10.15
CA LEU A 103 -11.66 -2.99 10.15
C LEU A 103 -12.48 -2.20 11.17
N ALA A 104 -13.75 -2.54 11.38
CA ALA A 104 -14.60 -1.90 12.38
C ALA A 104 -14.20 -2.19 13.83
N GLN A 105 -13.26 -3.12 14.08
CA GLN A 105 -12.82 -3.52 15.42
C GLN A 105 -11.47 -2.91 15.83
N VAL A 106 -10.88 -2.09 14.98
CA VAL A 106 -9.59 -1.44 15.25
C VAL A 106 -9.75 0.07 15.32
N ASP A 107 -8.92 0.72 16.12
CA ASP A 107 -8.94 2.16 16.30
C ASP A 107 -8.14 2.89 15.22
N ALA A 108 -7.13 2.21 14.67
CA ALA A 108 -6.30 2.77 13.62
C ALA A 108 -5.79 1.72 12.63
N LEU A 109 -5.64 2.14 11.37
CA LEU A 109 -5.01 1.38 10.31
C LEU A 109 -3.74 2.11 9.85
N ILE A 110 -2.61 1.44 9.94
CA ILE A 110 -1.34 1.91 9.40
C ILE A 110 -1.18 1.33 8.01
N ILE A 111 -0.86 2.18 7.02
CA ILE A 111 -0.65 1.77 5.63
C ILE A 111 0.76 2.15 5.20
N GLU A 112 1.54 1.18 4.74
CA GLU A 112 2.81 1.42 4.07
C GLU A 112 2.98 0.48 2.89
N MET A 113 2.87 1.01 1.68
CA MET A 113 3.03 0.28 0.42
C MET A 113 3.71 1.17 -0.62
N GLN A 114 4.50 0.59 -1.51
CA GLN A 114 5.12 1.32 -2.61
C GLN A 114 4.19 1.34 -3.83
N ASP A 115 3.87 2.55 -4.29
CA ASP A 115 3.17 2.80 -5.54
C ASP A 115 4.15 3.05 -6.69
N MET A 116 3.72 2.74 -7.91
CA MET A 116 4.50 2.93 -9.14
C MET A 116 4.08 4.16 -9.95
N GLY A 117 3.17 4.98 -9.43
CA GLY A 117 2.72 6.22 -10.07
C GLY A 117 1.80 6.04 -11.28
N VAL A 118 1.19 4.87 -11.42
CA VAL A 118 0.28 4.57 -12.53
C VAL A 118 -1.10 4.17 -12.04
N ARG A 119 -2.14 4.61 -12.76
CA ARG A 119 -3.56 4.41 -12.40
C ARG A 119 -3.94 2.96 -12.13
N TYR A 120 -3.39 2.03 -12.88
CA TYR A 120 -3.67 0.61 -12.76
C TYR A 120 -2.76 -0.13 -11.77
N CYS A 121 -1.89 0.58 -11.05
CA CYS A 121 -1.09 -0.02 -10.00
C CYS A 121 -2.00 -0.67 -8.93
N PRO A 122 -1.74 -1.92 -8.55
CA PRO A 122 -2.51 -2.62 -7.51
C PRO A 122 -2.63 -1.83 -6.21
N VAL A 123 -1.60 -1.09 -5.82
CA VAL A 123 -1.60 -0.27 -4.59
C VAL A 123 -2.58 0.89 -4.70
N THR A 124 -2.52 1.67 -5.78
CA THR A 124 -3.46 2.78 -6.05
C THR A 124 -4.89 2.30 -6.03
N ARG A 125 -5.17 1.17 -6.72
CA ARG A 125 -6.51 0.55 -6.77
C ARG A 125 -6.97 0.06 -5.40
N SER A 126 -6.08 -0.54 -4.63
CA SER A 126 -6.38 -1.01 -3.27
C SER A 126 -6.77 0.12 -2.33
N ILE A 127 -6.06 1.25 -2.37
CA ILE A 127 -6.39 2.44 -1.55
C ILE A 127 -7.76 3.00 -1.92
N TYR A 128 -8.04 3.14 -3.22
CA TYR A 128 -9.36 3.64 -3.66
C TYR A 128 -10.50 2.72 -3.22
N ALA A 129 -10.34 1.40 -3.41
CA ALA A 129 -11.34 0.41 -3.03
C ALA A 129 -11.55 0.37 -1.51
N LEU A 130 -10.48 0.43 -0.73
CA LEU A 130 -10.54 0.50 0.73
C LEU A 130 -11.31 1.75 1.19
N PHE A 131 -10.95 2.92 0.69
CA PHE A 131 -11.61 4.19 1.07
C PHE A 131 -13.08 4.22 0.66
N SER A 132 -13.39 3.71 -0.53
CA SER A 132 -14.78 3.59 -1.01
C SER A 132 -15.61 2.67 -0.11
N ALA A 133 -15.05 1.55 0.30
CA ALA A 133 -15.72 0.58 1.17
C ALA A 133 -15.93 1.12 2.59
N LEU A 134 -14.91 1.76 3.17
CA LEU A 134 -15.02 2.41 4.49
C LEU A 134 -16.09 3.49 4.51
N LYS A 135 -16.12 4.36 3.46
CA LYS A 135 -17.16 5.36 3.30
C LYS A 135 -18.54 4.73 3.21
N LYS A 136 -18.69 3.70 2.35
CA LYS A 136 -19.97 3.03 2.14
C LYS A 136 -20.51 2.35 3.39
N ALA A 137 -19.62 1.80 4.20
CA ALA A 137 -19.94 1.13 5.45
C ALA A 137 -20.05 2.08 6.65
N ASP A 138 -19.78 3.39 6.47
CA ASP A 138 -19.74 4.42 7.51
C ASP A 138 -18.83 4.02 8.70
N ILE A 139 -17.68 3.42 8.37
CA ILE A 139 -16.68 3.01 9.37
C ILE A 139 -15.76 4.19 9.65
N GLU A 140 -15.75 4.62 10.91
CA GLU A 140 -14.87 5.67 11.41
C GLU A 140 -13.65 5.03 12.09
N LEU A 141 -12.48 5.17 11.48
CA LEU A 141 -11.20 4.81 12.09
C LEU A 141 -10.14 5.83 11.68
N SER A 142 -9.02 5.86 12.39
CA SER A 142 -7.89 6.70 12.00
C SER A 142 -6.97 5.95 11.03
N ILE A 143 -6.75 6.50 9.84
CA ILE A 143 -5.80 5.95 8.86
C ILE A 143 -4.51 6.76 8.91
N TYR A 144 -3.40 6.08 9.15
CA TYR A 144 -2.04 6.62 9.08
C TYR A 144 -1.35 6.04 7.86
N LEU A 145 -1.18 6.84 6.82
CA LEU A 145 -0.52 6.42 5.59
C LEU A 145 0.89 6.98 5.55
N ILE A 146 1.86 6.09 5.53
CA ILE A 146 3.29 6.42 5.38
C ILE A 146 3.54 6.67 3.90
N ASP A 147 3.78 7.94 3.57
CA ASP A 147 3.99 8.35 2.19
C ASP A 147 5.32 7.85 1.63
N ARG A 148 5.30 7.47 0.37
CA ARG A 148 6.47 6.97 -0.36
C ARG A 148 6.51 7.60 -1.75
N PHE A 149 7.72 7.81 -2.26
CA PHE A 149 7.89 8.36 -3.60
C PHE A 149 7.52 7.35 -4.67
N ASN A 150 6.88 7.81 -5.72
CA ASN A 150 6.75 7.01 -6.92
C ASN A 150 8.03 7.13 -7.80
N SER A 151 8.16 6.24 -8.77
CA SER A 151 9.30 6.18 -9.67
C SER A 151 9.37 7.35 -10.66
N SER A 152 8.25 7.98 -10.93
CA SER A 152 8.13 9.06 -11.93
C SER A 152 7.42 10.27 -11.31
N PRO A 153 8.04 10.92 -10.30
CA PRO A 153 7.40 12.02 -9.60
C PRO A 153 7.21 13.20 -10.56
N ARG A 154 6.04 13.84 -10.47
CA ARG A 154 5.67 15.01 -11.27
C ARG A 154 5.54 14.78 -12.79
N VAL A 155 5.57 13.52 -13.22
CA VAL A 155 5.34 13.16 -14.61
C VAL A 155 3.89 12.76 -14.77
N VAL A 156 3.13 13.52 -15.56
CA VAL A 156 1.73 13.24 -15.88
C VAL A 156 1.65 12.86 -17.35
N GLU A 157 1.17 11.65 -17.63
CA GLU A 157 1.04 11.13 -18.99
C GLU A 157 -0.29 10.41 -19.19
N GLY A 158 -0.83 10.52 -20.38
CA GLY A 158 -2.10 9.94 -20.76
C GLY A 158 -3.30 10.79 -20.36
N VAL A 159 -4.47 10.42 -20.86
CA VAL A 159 -5.73 11.11 -20.56
C VAL A 159 -6.41 10.49 -19.36
N PRO A 160 -7.12 11.28 -18.54
CA PRO A 160 -7.99 10.74 -17.52
C PRO A 160 -9.02 9.80 -18.13
N SER A 161 -9.18 8.62 -17.55
CA SER A 161 -10.16 7.67 -18.03
C SER A 161 -11.57 8.14 -17.72
N LYS A 162 -12.47 7.99 -18.71
CA LYS A 162 -13.91 8.22 -18.52
C LYS A 162 -14.70 6.91 -18.41
N VAL A 163 -14.07 5.81 -18.67
CA VAL A 163 -14.72 4.48 -18.88
C VAL A 163 -14.10 3.40 -17.99
N ASP A 164 -13.15 3.75 -17.18
CA ASP A 164 -12.48 2.74 -16.35
C ASP A 164 -13.31 2.41 -15.11
N ASP A 165 -13.55 1.14 -14.91
CA ASP A 165 -14.37 0.59 -13.85
C ASP A 165 -13.82 0.89 -12.44
N ILE A 166 -12.66 1.56 -12.33
CA ILE A 166 -11.90 1.53 -11.09
C ILE A 166 -11.58 2.90 -10.52
N ILE A 167 -11.00 3.82 -11.32
CA ILE A 167 -10.61 5.14 -10.83
C ILE A 167 -10.82 6.17 -11.96
N LEU A 168 -11.97 6.80 -11.95
CA LEU A 168 -12.29 7.88 -12.89
C LEU A 168 -11.44 9.14 -12.60
N GLY A 169 -11.06 9.84 -13.66
CA GLY A 169 -10.44 11.16 -13.53
C GLY A 169 -8.92 11.17 -13.34
N ILE A 170 -8.26 10.01 -13.26
CA ILE A 170 -6.80 9.94 -13.08
C ILE A 170 -6.11 9.55 -14.39
N PRO A 171 -5.05 10.26 -14.81
CA PRO A 171 -4.27 9.91 -15.99
C PRO A 171 -3.49 8.61 -15.79
N ASN A 172 -3.00 8.02 -16.88
CA ASN A 172 -2.25 6.75 -16.82
C ASN A 172 -1.05 6.84 -15.88
N LYS A 173 -0.22 7.88 -16.03
CA LYS A 173 0.75 8.30 -15.01
C LYS A 173 0.21 9.52 -14.31
N HIS A 174 0.10 9.48 -13.00
CA HIS A 174 -0.50 10.58 -12.23
C HIS A 174 0.52 11.52 -11.57
N GLY A 175 1.79 11.14 -11.50
CA GLY A 175 2.86 11.99 -10.95
C GLY A 175 2.78 12.28 -9.44
N LEU A 176 1.79 11.71 -8.74
CA LEU A 176 1.53 11.90 -7.32
C LEU A 176 2.22 10.83 -6.48
N THR A 177 2.56 11.16 -5.23
CA THR A 177 2.94 10.14 -4.24
C THR A 177 1.70 9.37 -3.80
N ILE A 178 1.89 8.25 -3.10
CA ILE A 178 0.76 7.48 -2.57
C ILE A 178 -0.04 8.28 -1.54
N GLY A 179 0.63 9.16 -0.77
CA GLY A 179 -0.03 10.06 0.17
C GLY A 179 -0.85 11.15 -0.52
N GLU A 180 -0.30 11.73 -1.59
CA GLU A 180 -1.00 12.74 -2.40
C GLU A 180 -2.25 12.14 -3.08
N ILE A 181 -2.15 10.93 -3.65
CA ILE A 181 -3.29 10.27 -4.30
C ILE A 181 -4.33 9.80 -3.27
N ALA A 182 -3.91 9.33 -2.09
CA ALA A 182 -4.82 9.00 -1.01
C ALA A 182 -5.61 10.24 -0.53
N THR A 183 -4.94 11.39 -0.43
CA THR A 183 -5.58 12.66 -0.08
C THR A 183 -6.62 13.06 -1.14
N LEU A 184 -6.29 12.89 -2.43
CA LEU A 184 -7.23 13.12 -3.52
C LEU A 184 -8.46 12.22 -3.39
N PHE A 185 -8.28 10.91 -3.20
CA PHE A 185 -9.38 9.96 -3.05
C PHE A 185 -10.25 10.25 -1.83
N HIS A 186 -9.63 10.60 -0.70
CA HIS A 186 -10.35 10.95 0.51
C HIS A 186 -11.27 12.17 0.28
N SER A 187 -10.75 13.19 -0.39
CA SER A 187 -11.51 14.39 -0.76
C SER A 187 -12.63 14.09 -1.76
N GLU A 188 -12.33 13.39 -2.86
CA GLU A 188 -13.28 13.05 -3.91
C GLU A 188 -14.44 12.18 -3.38
N LEU A 189 -14.14 11.26 -2.50
CA LEU A 189 -15.13 10.42 -1.85
C LEU A 189 -15.93 11.15 -0.77
N ASN A 190 -15.55 12.35 -0.34
CA ASN A 190 -16.09 13.00 0.86
C ASN A 190 -16.06 12.04 2.06
N ALA A 191 -14.94 11.36 2.25
CA ALA A 191 -14.79 10.39 3.33
C ALA A 191 -14.75 11.08 4.70
N LYS A 192 -15.33 10.45 5.73
CA LYS A 192 -15.42 11.03 7.08
C LYS A 192 -14.37 10.49 8.03
N PHE A 193 -13.75 9.35 7.73
CA PHE A 193 -12.69 8.79 8.56
C PHE A 193 -11.47 9.72 8.59
N ALA A 194 -10.73 9.72 9.68
CA ALA A 194 -9.53 10.55 9.82
C ALA A 194 -8.38 10.00 8.94
N LEU A 195 -7.80 10.84 8.07
CA LEU A 195 -6.65 10.49 7.25
C LEU A 195 -5.43 11.33 7.65
N HIS A 196 -4.39 10.67 8.10
CA HIS A 196 -3.11 11.26 8.48
C HIS A 196 -2.02 10.81 7.51
N ILE A 197 -1.50 11.75 6.72
CA ILE A 197 -0.37 11.47 5.83
C ILE A 197 0.93 11.77 6.54
N ILE A 198 1.76 10.76 6.64
CA ILE A 198 3.09 10.89 7.17
C ILE A 198 4.01 11.15 6.01
N SER A 199 4.23 12.43 5.78
CA SER A 199 4.87 12.90 4.55
C SER A 199 6.29 12.42 4.38
N ALA A 200 6.61 12.08 3.15
CA ALA A 200 7.96 11.88 2.70
C ALA A 200 8.75 13.22 2.73
N ASN A 201 10.02 13.23 3.25
CA ASN A 201 10.84 14.45 3.29
C ASN A 201 11.15 14.94 1.86
N THR A 202 10.89 16.20 1.58
CA THR A 202 10.93 16.77 0.22
C THR A 202 12.32 16.72 -0.42
N GLN A 203 13.39 16.65 0.36
CA GLN A 203 14.76 16.59 -0.15
C GLN A 203 15.13 15.19 -0.68
N GLU A 204 14.45 14.15 -0.25
CA GLU A 204 14.74 12.77 -0.64
C GLU A 204 13.99 12.32 -1.90
N ARG A 205 13.17 13.18 -2.48
CA ARG A 205 12.25 12.88 -3.60
C ARG A 205 12.91 12.31 -4.86
N VAL A 206 14.21 12.43 -5.03
CA VAL A 206 14.85 12.16 -6.32
C VAL A 206 15.83 11.00 -6.28
N THR A 207 16.26 10.52 -5.12
CA THR A 207 17.43 9.65 -5.03
C THR A 207 17.30 8.39 -4.17
N MET A 208 16.13 8.12 -3.58
CA MET A 208 16.01 6.94 -2.73
C MET A 208 15.83 5.66 -3.55
N PRO A 209 16.82 4.77 -3.55
CA PRO A 209 16.61 3.43 -4.08
C PRO A 209 15.56 2.72 -3.24
N TRP A 210 14.70 1.93 -3.89
CA TRP A 210 13.85 1.02 -3.14
C TRP A 210 14.70 0.01 -2.39
N SER A 211 14.40 -0.19 -1.14
CA SER A 211 15.17 -1.09 -0.29
C SER A 211 15.05 -2.55 -0.70
N ILE A 212 13.90 -2.90 -1.26
CA ILE A 212 13.56 -4.25 -1.73
C ILE A 212 12.77 -4.12 -3.04
N PRO A 213 12.92 -5.05 -3.98
CA PRO A 213 12.06 -5.13 -5.16
C PRO A 213 10.58 -5.20 -4.76
N ILE A 214 9.72 -4.51 -5.51
CA ILE A 214 8.27 -4.58 -5.30
C ILE A 214 7.74 -5.94 -5.77
N SER A 215 8.33 -6.47 -6.83
CA SER A 215 8.03 -7.78 -7.39
C SER A 215 9.21 -8.27 -8.22
N GLU A 216 9.13 -9.50 -8.71
CA GLU A 216 10.08 -10.05 -9.67
C GLU A 216 10.11 -9.22 -10.96
N ASP A 217 8.95 -8.71 -11.39
CA ASP A 217 8.81 -7.89 -12.60
C ASP A 217 9.29 -6.46 -12.41
N VAL A 218 9.31 -5.96 -11.17
CA VAL A 218 9.70 -4.59 -10.85
C VAL A 218 10.80 -4.62 -9.80
N CYS A 219 12.00 -4.92 -10.27
CA CYS A 219 13.18 -5.13 -9.44
C CYS A 219 13.74 -3.83 -8.82
N GLY A 220 13.38 -2.68 -9.33
CA GLY A 220 13.87 -1.40 -8.82
C GLY A 220 13.28 -0.18 -9.52
N LEU A 221 13.80 0.97 -9.12
CA LEU A 221 13.34 2.26 -9.62
C LEU A 221 13.46 2.40 -11.14
N PHE A 222 14.51 1.84 -11.74
CA PHE A 222 14.70 1.88 -13.18
C PHE A 222 13.60 1.11 -13.92
N THR A 223 13.36 -0.14 -13.50
CA THR A 223 12.33 -1.00 -14.11
C THR A 223 10.93 -0.40 -13.96
N SER A 224 10.64 0.24 -12.83
CA SER A 224 9.34 0.86 -12.59
C SER A 224 9.00 1.99 -13.57
N ASN A 225 10.00 2.68 -14.11
CA ASN A 225 9.77 3.70 -15.12
C ASN A 225 9.16 3.15 -16.42
N PHE A 226 9.42 1.88 -16.73
CA PHE A 226 8.89 1.21 -17.93
C PHE A 226 7.56 0.52 -17.66
N TYR A 227 7.16 0.36 -16.41
CA TYR A 227 5.95 -0.38 -16.03
C TYR A 227 4.69 0.12 -16.75
N CYS A 228 4.60 1.43 -16.99
CA CYS A 228 3.46 2.01 -17.72
C CYS A 228 3.33 1.45 -19.14
N GLY A 229 4.45 1.28 -19.85
CA GLY A 229 4.46 0.69 -21.18
C GLY A 229 4.32 -0.84 -21.17
N GLN A 230 4.98 -1.48 -20.21
CA GLN A 230 4.93 -2.94 -20.05
C GLN A 230 3.51 -3.45 -19.77
N TYR A 231 2.73 -2.70 -18.99
CA TYR A 231 1.36 -3.07 -18.67
C TYR A 231 0.44 -3.18 -19.90
N LEU A 232 0.77 -2.52 -21.01
CA LEU A 232 0.01 -2.64 -22.26
C LEU A 232 0.03 -4.07 -22.84
N TRP A 233 1.01 -4.86 -22.45
CA TRP A 233 1.12 -6.26 -22.88
C TRP A 233 0.37 -7.22 -21.94
N ASN A 234 -0.13 -6.71 -20.80
CA ASN A 234 -0.89 -7.52 -19.85
C ASN A 234 -2.15 -8.08 -20.53
N GLY A 235 -2.39 -9.38 -20.37
CA GLY A 235 -3.48 -10.09 -21.04
C GLY A 235 -3.19 -10.53 -22.48
N THR A 236 -1.98 -10.28 -22.99
CA THR A 236 -1.50 -10.83 -24.26
C THR A 236 -0.58 -12.03 -24.02
N ASN A 237 -0.18 -12.71 -25.09
CA ASN A 237 0.83 -13.79 -25.03
C ASN A 237 2.29 -13.27 -25.10
N ILE A 238 2.49 -11.97 -24.97
CA ILE A 238 3.80 -11.33 -24.98
C ILE A 238 4.22 -11.10 -23.53
N SER A 239 5.44 -11.52 -23.18
CA SER A 239 6.01 -11.24 -21.85
C SER A 239 6.20 -9.73 -21.66
N CYS A 240 5.82 -9.23 -20.49
CA CYS A 240 6.06 -7.83 -20.12
C CYS A 240 7.54 -7.49 -19.87
N GLY A 241 8.46 -8.46 -20.02
CA GLY A 241 9.89 -8.27 -19.76
C GLY A 241 10.18 -8.27 -18.27
N ILE A 242 10.20 -9.46 -17.68
CA ILE A 242 10.52 -9.66 -16.27
C ILE A 242 12.02 -9.42 -16.06
N GLY A 243 12.35 -8.41 -15.24
CA GLY A 243 13.70 -8.24 -14.71
C GLY A 243 14.82 -7.89 -15.72
N THR A 244 14.47 -7.48 -16.93
CA THR A 244 15.45 -7.11 -17.98
C THR A 244 15.65 -5.61 -18.08
#